data_ee8c33e6a8e93ba929cbffa490b3d278
#
_entry.id   ee8c33e6a8e93ba929cbffa490b3d278
#
_cell.length_a   1.000
_cell.length_b   1.000
_cell.length_c   1.000
_cell.angle_alpha   90.00
_cell.angle_beta   90.00
_cell.angle_gamma   90.00
#
_symmetry.space_group_name_H-M   'P 1'
#
loop_
_entity.id
_entity.type
_entity.pdbx_description
1 polymer ?
#
loop_
_entity_poly.entity_id
_entity_poly.type
_entity_poly.pdbx_seq_one_letter_code
_entity_poly.pdbx_strand_id
1 'polypeptide(L)'
;EVSSETYFVNSGILRSFNINDNIIEHVLHFACEGWWMSDMYSYISEKPGNLFIEVLEDAEVVIITKENQEILYQEIPKLERFFRILAENSLVAHQERLMDNLSLTAEERFEKFCSKYPTLIQKVPQKHTASYIGVTPEFFSKMKSRLLKK
;
A
#
# COMPACT_ATOMS: atom_id res chain seq x y z
N GLU A 1 -3.01 -14.07 -12.62
CA GLU A 1 -4.27 -14.44 -11.98
C GLU A 1 -5.15 -13.20 -11.85
N VAL A 2 -6.49 -13.37 -11.92
CA VAL A 2 -7.43 -12.27 -11.67
C VAL A 2 -7.71 -12.22 -10.18
N SER A 3 -7.48 -11.07 -9.55
CA SER A 3 -7.81 -10.85 -8.14
C SER A 3 -9.27 -10.41 -8.00
N SER A 4 -10.01 -11.13 -7.18
CA SER A 4 -11.42 -10.85 -6.87
C SER A 4 -11.65 -10.62 -5.38
N GLU A 5 -10.61 -10.30 -4.64
CA GLU A 5 -10.63 -10.22 -3.19
C GLU A 5 -10.13 -8.87 -2.69
N THR A 6 -10.71 -8.43 -1.58
CA THR A 6 -10.22 -7.32 -0.76
C THR A 6 -9.89 -7.82 0.64
N TYR A 7 -8.85 -7.26 1.23
CA TYR A 7 -8.30 -7.68 2.51
C TYR A 7 -8.39 -6.53 3.51
N PHE A 8 -9.09 -6.75 4.60
CA PHE A 8 -9.04 -5.87 5.77
C PHE A 8 -8.05 -6.42 6.78
N VAL A 9 -7.08 -5.63 7.18
CA VAL A 9 -6.04 -6.03 8.13
C VAL A 9 -6.55 -5.84 9.55
N ASN A 10 -6.80 -6.94 10.24
CA ASN A 10 -7.19 -6.95 11.65
C ASN A 10 -5.97 -6.82 12.57
N SER A 11 -4.85 -7.43 12.19
CA SER A 11 -3.54 -7.26 12.83
C SER A 11 -2.41 -7.59 11.86
N GLY A 12 -1.18 -7.17 12.15
CA GLY A 12 0.00 -7.41 11.32
C GLY A 12 0.26 -6.34 10.28
N ILE A 13 1.16 -6.65 9.35
CA ILE A 13 1.59 -5.72 8.29
C ILE A 13 1.65 -6.45 6.96
N LEU A 14 1.00 -5.88 5.95
CA LEU A 14 1.07 -6.32 4.57
C LEU A 14 1.73 -5.25 3.71
N ARG A 15 2.33 -5.67 2.60
CA ARG A 15 2.73 -4.78 1.50
C ARG A 15 2.17 -5.26 0.18
N SER A 16 1.86 -4.32 -0.72
CA SER A 16 1.67 -4.61 -2.12
C SER A 16 2.82 -4.05 -2.94
N PHE A 17 3.26 -4.81 -3.94
CA PHE A 17 4.37 -4.45 -4.81
C PHE A 17 4.20 -5.06 -6.19
N ASN A 18 4.85 -4.47 -7.18
CA ASN A 18 5.03 -5.12 -8.47
C ASN A 18 6.51 -5.44 -8.71
N ILE A 19 6.77 -6.31 -9.67
CA ILE A 19 8.12 -6.67 -10.09
C ILE A 19 8.27 -6.27 -11.55
N ASN A 20 9.28 -5.46 -11.86
CA ASN A 20 9.58 -5.06 -13.25
C ASN A 20 10.42 -6.12 -13.97
N ASP A 21 10.70 -5.90 -15.26
CA ASP A 21 11.49 -6.81 -16.11
C ASP A 21 12.92 -7.05 -15.59
N ASN A 22 13.46 -6.15 -14.79
CA ASN A 22 14.78 -6.28 -14.14
C ASN A 22 14.73 -6.97 -12.78
N ILE A 23 13.60 -7.57 -12.42
CA ILE A 23 13.35 -8.25 -11.13
C ILE A 23 13.49 -7.30 -9.93
N ILE A 24 13.19 -6.02 -10.14
CA ILE A 24 13.18 -5.01 -9.07
C ILE A 24 11.75 -4.89 -8.54
N GLU A 25 11.61 -5.01 -7.21
CA GLU A 25 10.34 -4.82 -6.51
C GLU A 25 10.06 -3.33 -6.30
N HIS A 26 8.89 -2.90 -6.72
CA HIS A 26 8.38 -1.54 -6.48
C HIS A 26 7.21 -1.59 -5.52
N VAL A 27 7.43 -1.19 -4.28
CA VAL A 27 6.39 -1.17 -3.24
C VAL A 27 5.38 -0.07 -3.55
N LEU A 28 4.12 -0.48 -3.66
CA LEU A 28 3.01 0.41 -3.95
C LEU A 28 2.33 0.90 -2.67
N HIS A 29 2.07 -0.01 -1.74
CA HIS A 29 1.30 0.30 -0.55
C HIS A 29 1.72 -0.58 0.63
N PHE A 30 1.59 -0.04 1.84
CA PHE A 30 1.60 -0.80 3.08
C PHE A 30 0.21 -0.74 3.71
N ALA A 31 -0.23 -1.84 4.30
CA ALA A 31 -1.43 -1.89 5.11
C ALA A 31 -1.10 -2.46 6.48
N CYS A 32 -1.56 -1.79 7.52
CA CYS A 32 -1.48 -2.22 8.91
C CYS A 32 -2.89 -2.30 9.49
N GLU A 33 -3.00 -2.56 10.79
CA GLU A 33 -4.28 -2.66 11.49
C GLU A 33 -5.26 -1.53 11.11
N GLY A 34 -6.49 -1.91 10.76
CA GLY A 34 -7.55 -1.00 10.33
C GLY A 34 -7.50 -0.59 8.86
N TRP A 35 -6.55 -1.08 8.08
CA TRP A 35 -6.38 -0.71 6.68
C TRP A 35 -6.88 -1.80 5.73
N TRP A 36 -7.30 -1.35 4.55
CA TRP A 36 -7.70 -2.19 3.44
C TRP A 36 -6.57 -2.33 2.42
N MET A 37 -6.48 -3.49 1.77
CA MET A 37 -5.57 -3.76 0.67
C MET A 37 -6.26 -4.61 -0.39
N SER A 38 -5.99 -4.29 -1.67
CA SER A 38 -6.43 -5.09 -2.82
C SER A 38 -5.64 -4.68 -4.06
N ASP A 39 -5.63 -5.53 -5.07
CA ASP A 39 -5.28 -5.15 -6.43
C ASP A 39 -6.50 -4.57 -7.14
N MET A 40 -6.75 -3.27 -6.95
CA MET A 40 -7.92 -2.59 -7.50
C MET A 40 -7.98 -2.61 -9.02
N TYR A 41 -6.83 -2.65 -9.71
CA TYR A 41 -6.82 -2.80 -11.16
C TYR A 41 -7.45 -4.12 -11.57
N SER A 42 -6.96 -5.23 -11.00
CA SER A 42 -7.48 -6.56 -11.30
C SER A 42 -8.92 -6.72 -10.83
N TYR A 43 -9.22 -6.26 -9.62
CA TYR A 43 -10.55 -6.35 -9.01
C TYR A 43 -11.66 -5.67 -9.85
N ILE A 44 -11.37 -4.48 -10.39
CA ILE A 44 -12.36 -3.72 -11.18
C ILE A 44 -12.37 -4.17 -12.63
N SER A 45 -11.20 -4.32 -13.26
CA SER A 45 -11.10 -4.62 -14.69
C SER A 45 -11.32 -6.09 -15.05
N GLU A 46 -11.29 -6.98 -14.06
CA GLU A 46 -11.38 -8.45 -14.23
C GLU A 46 -10.26 -8.99 -15.14
N LYS A 47 -9.14 -8.29 -15.19
CA LYS A 47 -7.94 -8.70 -15.93
C LYS A 47 -6.84 -9.16 -14.96
N PRO A 48 -5.91 -10.00 -15.42
CA PRO A 48 -4.75 -10.36 -14.60
C PRO A 48 -4.03 -9.13 -14.07
N GLY A 49 -3.82 -9.09 -12.76
CA GLY A 49 -3.11 -8.03 -12.08
C GLY A 49 -1.59 -8.21 -12.10
N ASN A 50 -0.87 -7.14 -11.81
CA ASN A 50 0.58 -7.12 -11.72
C ASN A 50 1.08 -6.87 -10.29
N LEU A 51 0.16 -6.89 -9.30
CA LEU A 51 0.51 -6.69 -7.91
C LEU A 51 0.62 -8.02 -7.18
N PHE A 52 1.64 -8.10 -6.34
CA PHE A 52 1.82 -9.12 -5.33
C PHE A 52 1.47 -8.54 -3.96
N ILE A 53 0.82 -9.33 -3.12
CA ILE A 53 0.55 -8.98 -1.74
C ILE A 53 1.35 -9.95 -0.86
N GLU A 54 2.14 -9.40 0.04
CA GLU A 54 3.01 -10.15 0.94
C GLU A 54 2.79 -9.72 2.38
N VAL A 55 2.81 -10.69 3.28
CA VAL A 55 2.78 -10.49 4.73
C VAL A 55 4.19 -10.22 5.22
N LEU A 56 4.42 -9.07 5.85
CA LEU A 56 5.71 -8.68 6.44
C LEU A 56 5.81 -9.02 7.92
N GLU A 57 4.70 -9.01 8.64
CA GLU A 57 4.55 -9.39 10.04
C GLU A 57 3.31 -10.27 10.14
N ASP A 58 3.34 -11.31 10.96
CA ASP A 58 2.20 -12.23 11.14
C ASP A 58 0.89 -11.46 11.20
N ALA A 59 -0.04 -11.80 10.32
CA ALA A 59 -1.23 -11.01 10.09
C ALA A 59 -2.51 -11.84 10.17
N GLU A 60 -3.53 -11.21 10.73
CA GLU A 60 -4.91 -11.68 10.65
C GLU A 60 -5.67 -10.74 9.71
N VAL A 61 -6.31 -11.30 8.69
CA VAL A 61 -7.05 -10.53 7.69
C VAL A 61 -8.47 -11.05 7.52
N VAL A 62 -9.41 -10.14 7.29
CA VAL A 62 -10.75 -10.48 6.80
C VAL A 62 -10.73 -10.36 5.29
N ILE A 63 -11.12 -11.42 4.60
CA ILE A 63 -11.17 -11.49 3.14
C ILE A 63 -12.62 -11.32 2.70
N ILE A 64 -12.87 -10.37 1.80
CA ILE A 64 -14.17 -10.18 1.15
C ILE A 64 -13.98 -10.39 -0.35
N THR A 65 -14.65 -11.40 -0.90
CA THR A 65 -14.69 -11.60 -2.34
C THR A 65 -15.63 -10.59 -3.00
N LYS A 66 -15.42 -10.31 -4.28
CA LYS A 66 -16.28 -9.42 -5.08
C LYS A 66 -17.75 -9.86 -5.02
N GLU A 67 -18.01 -11.15 -5.12
CA GLU A 67 -19.34 -11.72 -5.00
C GLU A 67 -19.99 -11.46 -3.64
N ASN A 68 -19.25 -11.71 -2.55
CA ASN A 68 -19.76 -11.46 -1.21
C ASN A 68 -19.93 -9.96 -0.93
N GLN A 69 -19.11 -9.10 -1.53
CA GLN A 69 -19.26 -7.65 -1.40
C GLN A 69 -20.59 -7.17 -2.03
N GLU A 70 -20.96 -7.70 -3.19
CA GLU A 70 -22.25 -7.39 -3.82
C GLU A 70 -23.44 -7.85 -2.96
N ILE A 71 -23.36 -9.04 -2.35
CA ILE A 71 -24.36 -9.51 -1.40
C ILE A 71 -24.47 -8.57 -0.20
N LEU A 72 -23.32 -8.17 0.37
CA LEU A 72 -23.29 -7.24 1.50
C LEU A 72 -23.90 -5.87 1.17
N TYR A 73 -23.74 -5.37 -0.05
CA TYR A 73 -24.38 -4.12 -0.48
C TYR A 73 -25.89 -4.21 -0.52
N GLN A 74 -26.43 -5.39 -0.94
CA GLN A 74 -27.88 -5.62 -0.96
C GLN A 74 -28.45 -5.76 0.46
N GLU A 75 -27.75 -6.46 1.35
CA GLU A 75 -28.20 -6.69 2.72
C GLU A 75 -27.99 -5.47 3.62
N ILE A 76 -26.90 -4.73 3.42
CA ILE A 76 -26.50 -3.57 4.22
C ILE A 76 -26.14 -2.40 3.30
N PRO A 77 -27.12 -1.66 2.76
CA PRO A 77 -26.86 -0.59 1.78
C PRO A 77 -25.88 0.50 2.26
N LYS A 78 -25.72 0.70 3.55
CA LYS A 78 -24.73 1.65 4.10
C LYS A 78 -23.29 1.26 3.79
N LEU A 79 -22.99 -0.01 3.54
CA LEU A 79 -21.66 -0.47 3.17
C LEU A 79 -21.23 0.04 1.81
N GLU A 80 -22.15 0.17 0.85
CA GLU A 80 -21.83 0.75 -0.46
C GLU A 80 -21.29 2.19 -0.32
N ARG A 81 -21.93 3.00 0.52
CA ARG A 81 -21.43 4.34 0.84
C ARG A 81 -20.06 4.30 1.51
N PHE A 82 -19.85 3.38 2.45
CA PHE A 82 -18.57 3.22 3.14
C PHE A 82 -17.45 2.88 2.16
N PHE A 83 -17.63 1.88 1.31
CA PHE A 83 -16.61 1.48 0.33
C PHE A 83 -16.38 2.53 -0.75
N ARG A 84 -17.42 3.29 -1.14
CA ARG A 84 -17.27 4.43 -2.05
C ARG A 84 -16.37 5.51 -1.44
N ILE A 85 -16.61 5.91 -0.19
CA ILE A 85 -15.78 6.90 0.51
C ILE A 85 -14.34 6.38 0.66
N LEU A 86 -14.17 5.10 0.97
CA LEU A 86 -12.86 4.46 1.07
C LEU A 86 -12.11 4.53 -0.27
N ALA A 87 -12.79 4.24 -1.38
CA ALA A 87 -12.22 4.33 -2.72
C ALA A 87 -11.86 5.77 -3.12
N GLU A 88 -12.72 6.75 -2.81
CA GLU A 88 -12.46 8.17 -3.02
C GLU A 88 -11.21 8.66 -2.25
N ASN A 89 -11.11 8.29 -0.97
CA ASN A 89 -9.93 8.61 -0.15
C ASN A 89 -8.65 7.94 -0.68
N SER A 90 -8.76 6.70 -1.14
CA SER A 90 -7.65 5.99 -1.76
C SER A 90 -7.19 6.67 -3.05
N LEU A 91 -8.12 7.13 -3.89
CA LEU A 91 -7.80 7.89 -5.11
C LEU A 91 -7.03 9.17 -4.79
N VAL A 92 -7.50 9.95 -3.80
CA VAL A 92 -6.80 11.16 -3.34
C VAL A 92 -5.38 10.82 -2.87
N ALA A 93 -5.22 9.81 -2.03
CA ALA A 93 -3.90 9.40 -1.51
C ALA A 93 -2.94 8.95 -2.63
N HIS A 94 -3.44 8.25 -3.65
CA HIS A 94 -2.64 7.87 -4.82
C HIS A 94 -2.24 9.08 -5.67
N GLN A 95 -3.15 10.03 -5.87
CA GLN A 95 -2.86 11.26 -6.59
C GLN A 95 -1.81 12.11 -5.86
N GLU A 96 -1.95 12.28 -4.55
CA GLU A 96 -0.95 12.98 -3.72
C GLU A 96 0.43 12.32 -3.84
N ARG A 97 0.49 10.99 -3.74
CA ARG A 97 1.75 10.27 -3.87
C ARG A 97 2.37 10.42 -5.26
N LEU A 98 1.57 10.43 -6.32
CA LEU A 98 2.05 10.68 -7.67
C LEU A 98 2.67 12.08 -7.77
N MET A 99 2.00 13.10 -7.23
CA MET A 99 2.52 14.47 -7.20
C MET A 99 3.79 14.58 -6.36
N ASP A 100 3.85 13.90 -5.22
CA ASP A 100 5.04 13.86 -4.37
C ASP A 100 6.25 13.23 -5.09
N ASN A 101 6.03 12.19 -5.86
CA ASN A 101 7.09 11.57 -6.67
C ASN A 101 7.63 12.49 -7.77
N LEU A 102 6.80 13.41 -8.29
CA LEU A 102 7.17 14.37 -9.33
C LEU A 102 7.82 15.64 -8.78
N SER A 103 7.48 16.06 -7.57
CA SER A 103 7.81 17.40 -7.06
C SER A 103 8.70 17.43 -5.81
N LEU A 104 8.72 16.35 -5.02
CA LEU A 104 9.47 16.31 -3.77
C LEU A 104 10.81 15.59 -3.90
N THR A 105 11.77 16.02 -3.12
CA THR A 105 13.04 15.32 -2.91
C THR A 105 12.83 13.98 -2.18
N ALA A 106 13.80 13.10 -2.24
CA ALA A 106 13.74 11.83 -1.52
C ALA A 106 13.65 12.03 0.01
N GLU A 107 14.31 13.06 0.54
CA GLU A 107 14.27 13.40 1.97
C GLU A 107 12.86 13.81 2.38
N GLU A 108 12.22 14.70 1.63
CA GLU A 108 10.83 15.13 1.88
C GLU A 108 9.83 13.97 1.76
N ARG A 109 9.99 13.10 0.76
CA ARG A 109 9.15 11.88 0.65
C ARG A 109 9.34 10.94 1.84
N PHE A 110 10.56 10.82 2.35
CA PHE A 110 10.84 10.02 3.54
C PHE A 110 10.20 10.63 4.80
N GLU A 111 10.26 11.95 4.97
CA GLU A 111 9.60 12.67 6.08
C GLU A 111 8.08 12.45 6.04
N LYS A 112 7.46 12.55 4.86
CA LYS A 112 6.04 12.22 4.66
C LYS A 112 5.74 10.76 5.01
N PHE A 113 6.60 9.83 4.61
CA PHE A 113 6.44 8.41 4.97
C PHE A 113 6.47 8.22 6.49
N CYS A 114 7.42 8.82 7.19
CA CYS A 114 7.51 8.75 8.65
C CYS A 114 6.28 9.32 9.35
N SER A 115 5.74 10.43 8.82
CA SER A 115 4.53 11.06 9.34
C SER A 115 3.29 10.19 9.12
N LYS A 116 3.17 9.59 7.93
CA LYS A 116 2.03 8.73 7.57
C LYS A 116 2.06 7.38 8.27
N TYR A 117 3.24 6.82 8.48
CA TYR A 117 3.45 5.49 9.02
C TYR A 117 4.44 5.49 10.20
N PRO A 118 4.13 6.16 11.31
CA PRO A 118 5.08 6.35 12.41
C PRO A 118 5.54 5.04 13.06
N THR A 119 4.70 4.01 13.04
CA THR A 119 5.02 2.69 13.58
C THR A 119 5.72 1.77 12.57
N LEU A 120 5.47 1.95 11.28
CA LEU A 120 6.02 1.08 10.24
C LEU A 120 7.50 1.27 10.03
N ILE A 121 8.02 2.48 10.22
CA ILE A 121 9.44 2.80 9.99
C ILE A 121 10.40 1.92 10.82
N GLN A 122 9.95 1.43 11.96
CA GLN A 122 10.73 0.55 12.84
C GLN A 122 10.54 -0.94 12.53
N LYS A 123 9.40 -1.31 11.93
CA LYS A 123 9.00 -2.70 11.70
C LYS A 123 9.33 -3.18 10.29
N VAL A 124 9.28 -2.29 9.31
CA VAL A 124 9.47 -2.63 7.90
C VAL A 124 10.95 -2.60 7.52
N PRO A 125 11.49 -3.63 6.84
CA PRO A 125 12.85 -3.61 6.32
C PRO A 125 13.13 -2.39 5.46
N GLN A 126 14.30 -1.77 5.67
CA GLN A 126 14.67 -0.51 4.98
C GLN A 126 14.60 -0.60 3.45
N LYS A 127 14.87 -1.77 2.86
CA LYS A 127 14.75 -1.99 1.42
C LYS A 127 13.34 -1.71 0.90
N HIS A 128 12.31 -2.04 1.67
CA HIS A 128 10.92 -1.81 1.28
C HIS A 128 10.51 -0.35 1.46
N THR A 129 11.02 0.33 2.50
CA THR A 129 10.85 1.77 2.65
C THR A 129 11.54 2.53 1.51
N ALA A 130 12.77 2.14 1.16
CA ALA A 130 13.50 2.71 0.02
C ALA A 130 12.71 2.57 -1.29
N SER A 131 12.21 1.35 -1.54
CA SER A 131 11.37 1.08 -2.71
C SER A 131 10.09 1.93 -2.72
N TYR A 132 9.42 2.07 -1.57
CA TYR A 132 8.20 2.89 -1.44
C TYR A 132 8.44 4.36 -1.77
N ILE A 133 9.56 4.95 -1.31
CA ILE A 133 9.91 6.36 -1.59
C ILE A 133 10.60 6.55 -2.95
N GLY A 134 10.87 5.46 -3.69
CA GLY A 134 11.40 5.50 -5.04
C GLY A 134 12.91 5.76 -5.12
N VAL A 135 13.69 5.19 -4.21
CA VAL A 135 15.16 5.27 -4.22
C VAL A 135 15.79 3.88 -4.04
N THR A 136 17.09 3.77 -4.35
CA THR A 136 17.82 2.53 -4.09
C THR A 136 18.10 2.35 -2.59
N PRO A 137 18.25 1.11 -2.10
CA PRO A 137 18.60 0.86 -0.71
C PRO A 137 19.89 1.53 -0.26
N GLU A 138 20.90 1.60 -1.14
CA GLU A 138 22.19 2.25 -0.87
C GLU A 138 22.03 3.77 -0.70
N PHE A 139 21.26 4.40 -1.60
CA PHE A 139 20.96 5.83 -1.49
C PHE A 139 20.18 6.12 -0.21
N PHE A 140 19.17 5.30 0.09
CA PHE A 140 18.37 5.42 1.31
C PHE A 140 19.22 5.34 2.58
N SER A 141 20.11 4.36 2.66
CA SER A 141 21.03 4.20 3.81
C SER A 141 21.91 5.42 4.02
N LYS A 142 22.50 5.97 2.94
CA LYS A 142 23.31 7.19 3.00
C LYS A 142 22.50 8.41 3.43
N MET A 143 21.29 8.57 2.86
CA MET A 143 20.38 9.66 3.20
C MET A 143 19.99 9.62 4.68
N LYS A 144 19.57 8.45 5.18
CA LYS A 144 19.19 8.25 6.59
C LYS A 144 20.35 8.57 7.55
N SER A 145 21.57 8.15 7.20
CA SER A 145 22.78 8.46 8.00
C SER A 145 23.07 9.94 8.05
N ARG A 146 22.79 10.71 6.99
CA ARG A 146 22.93 12.18 7.01
C ARG A 146 21.89 12.85 7.90
N LEU A 147 20.64 12.40 7.84
CA LEU A 147 19.54 12.96 8.64
C LEU A 147 19.74 12.74 10.13
N LEU A 148 20.34 11.61 10.53
CA LEU A 148 20.65 11.30 11.93
C LEU A 148 21.84 12.09 12.49
N LYS A 149 22.65 12.75 11.64
CA LYS A 149 23.80 13.56 12.05
C LYS A 149 23.48 15.07 12.17
N LYS A 150 22.28 15.47 11.78
CA LYS A 150 21.74 16.82 11.99
C LYS A 150 21.00 16.90 13.32
#